data_c61fabb1205208c78ae2b4cad751e8bb
#
_entry.id   c61fabb1205208c78ae2b4cad751e8bb
#
_cell.length_a   1.000
_cell.length_b   1.000
_cell.length_c   1.000
_cell.angle_alpha   90.00
_cell.angle_beta   90.00
_cell.angle_gamma   90.00
#
_symmetry.space_group_name_H-M   'P 1'
#
loop_
_entity.id
_entity.type
_entity.pdbx_description
1 polymer ?
#
loop_
_entity_poly.entity_id
_entity_poly.type
_entity_poly.pdbx_seq_one_letter_code
_entity_poly.pdbx_strand_id
1 'polypeptide(L)'
;MIIEIVKWVLIFFGIFLIFIGFVMLINPIKARNTLRKAGSTNFINYAEITIRLIPAISLILYSEFSKFPEAFKIFGWIMLITSLILYVVPRKTHHKFSMKSADILKPIYFQLISPFAFLFGGLIIYNTL
;
A
#
# COMPACT_ATOMS: atom_id res chain seq x y z
N MET A 1 -2.71 10.59 22.65
CA MET A 1 -3.26 11.41 21.56
C MET A 1 -2.71 11.02 20.20
N ILE A 2 -1.38 11.01 20.04
CA ILE A 2 -0.74 10.58 18.78
C ILE A 2 -1.14 9.13 18.44
N ILE A 3 -1.17 8.24 19.43
CA ILE A 3 -1.50 6.83 19.24
C ILE A 3 -2.94 6.66 18.75
N GLU A 4 -3.88 7.48 19.19
CA GLU A 4 -5.25 7.42 18.69
C GLU A 4 -5.35 7.84 17.23
N ILE A 5 -4.60 8.88 16.83
CA ILE A 5 -4.54 9.32 15.44
C ILE A 5 -3.96 8.21 14.57
N VAL A 6 -2.86 7.62 15.02
CA VAL A 6 -2.18 6.53 14.33
C VAL A 6 -3.11 5.32 14.20
N LYS A 7 -3.84 4.99 15.26
CA LYS A 7 -4.84 3.91 15.24
C LYS A 7 -5.86 4.09 14.11
N TRP A 8 -6.44 5.29 14.01
CA TRP A 8 -7.44 5.57 12.98
C TRP A 8 -6.83 5.56 11.58
N VAL A 9 -5.59 6.06 11.42
CA VAL A 9 -4.88 5.97 10.14
C VAL A 9 -4.75 4.52 9.70
N LEU A 10 -4.40 3.62 10.61
CA LEU A 10 -4.25 2.20 10.30
C LEU A 10 -5.59 1.54 9.97
N ILE A 11 -6.65 1.90 10.65
CA ILE A 11 -8.00 1.39 10.33
C ILE A 11 -8.40 1.83 8.92
N PHE A 12 -8.20 3.09 8.57
CA PHE A 12 -8.45 3.57 7.21
C PHE A 12 -7.60 2.85 6.18
N PHE A 13 -6.33 2.61 6.49
CA PHE A 13 -5.43 1.89 5.59
C PHE A 13 -5.92 0.45 5.37
N GLY A 14 -6.35 -0.23 6.43
CA GLY A 14 -6.91 -1.57 6.31
C GLY A 14 -8.17 -1.60 5.46
N ILE A 15 -9.08 -0.64 5.67
CA ILE A 15 -10.27 -0.49 4.85
C ILE A 15 -9.91 -0.24 3.39
N PHE A 16 -8.91 0.61 3.16
CA PHE A 16 -8.42 0.91 1.81
C PHE A 16 -7.89 -0.34 1.11
N LEU A 17 -7.13 -1.18 1.82
CA LEU A 17 -6.63 -2.44 1.26
C LEU A 17 -7.77 -3.39 0.90
N ILE A 18 -8.80 -3.47 1.73
CA ILE A 18 -9.98 -4.28 1.43
C ILE A 18 -10.68 -3.73 0.18
N PHE A 19 -10.82 -2.42 0.07
CA PHE A 19 -11.40 -1.77 -1.11
C PHE A 19 -10.59 -2.10 -2.37
N ILE A 20 -9.28 -2.02 -2.29
CA ILE A 20 -8.37 -2.37 -3.39
C ILE A 20 -8.57 -3.84 -3.79
N GLY A 21 -8.73 -4.73 -2.79
CA GLY A 21 -9.01 -6.14 -3.04
C GLY A 21 -10.29 -6.33 -3.84
N PHE A 22 -11.36 -5.61 -3.50
CA PHE A 22 -12.59 -5.65 -4.28
C PHE A 22 -12.40 -5.15 -5.71
N VAL A 23 -11.67 -4.07 -5.90
CA VAL A 23 -11.37 -3.54 -7.24
C VAL A 23 -10.61 -4.57 -8.06
N MET A 24 -9.60 -5.22 -7.48
CA MET A 24 -8.82 -6.24 -8.17
C MET A 24 -9.66 -7.46 -8.54
N LEU A 25 -10.60 -7.84 -7.69
CA LEU A 25 -11.45 -9.00 -7.92
C LEU A 25 -12.55 -8.72 -8.94
N ILE A 26 -13.25 -7.59 -8.80
CA ILE A 26 -14.42 -7.25 -9.62
C ILE A 26 -14.02 -6.60 -10.94
N ASN A 27 -13.01 -5.73 -10.92
CA ASN A 27 -12.56 -4.99 -12.10
C ASN A 27 -11.03 -4.99 -12.19
N PRO A 28 -10.42 -6.14 -12.53
CA PRO A 28 -8.96 -6.25 -12.59
C PRO A 28 -8.33 -5.35 -13.67
N ILE A 29 -9.08 -5.02 -14.72
CA ILE A 29 -8.60 -4.11 -15.77
C ILE A 29 -8.39 -2.71 -15.20
N LYS A 30 -9.30 -2.24 -14.35
CA LYS A 30 -9.16 -0.95 -13.69
C LYS A 30 -7.94 -0.94 -12.76
N ALA A 31 -7.71 -2.02 -12.02
CA ALA A 31 -6.53 -2.16 -11.16
C ALA A 31 -5.24 -2.07 -11.98
N ARG A 32 -5.19 -2.76 -13.12
CA ARG A 32 -4.06 -2.71 -14.04
C ARG A 32 -3.81 -1.31 -14.58
N ASN A 33 -4.87 -0.62 -14.99
CA ASN A 33 -4.77 0.74 -15.50
C ASN A 33 -4.30 1.72 -14.43
N THR A 34 -4.72 1.52 -13.19
CA THR A 34 -4.24 2.32 -12.05
C THR A 34 -2.74 2.12 -11.82
N LEU A 35 -2.27 0.87 -11.91
CA LEU A 35 -0.84 0.59 -11.80
C LEU A 35 -0.04 1.28 -12.90
N ARG A 36 -0.57 1.34 -14.12
CA ARG A 36 0.08 2.03 -15.23
C ARG A 36 0.25 3.53 -15.00
N LYS A 37 -0.61 4.14 -14.19
CA LYS A 37 -0.53 5.57 -13.88
C LYS A 37 0.51 5.91 -12.83
N ALA A 38 1.04 4.93 -12.09
CA ALA A 38 2.03 5.17 -11.06
C ALA A 38 3.27 5.85 -11.66
N GLY A 39 3.65 6.99 -11.09
CA GLY A 39 4.79 7.76 -11.55
C GLY A 39 4.59 8.50 -12.88
N SER A 40 3.36 8.55 -13.41
CA SER A 40 3.09 9.16 -14.73
C SER A 40 3.31 10.68 -14.76
N THR A 41 3.10 11.37 -13.64
CA THR A 41 3.39 12.79 -13.48
C THR A 41 4.13 13.00 -12.16
N ASN A 42 4.75 14.19 -12.02
CA ASN A 42 5.40 14.55 -10.77
C ASN A 42 4.41 14.53 -9.60
N PHE A 43 3.22 15.07 -9.81
CA PHE A 43 2.18 15.11 -8.78
C PHE A 43 1.77 13.70 -8.35
N ILE A 44 1.45 12.83 -9.32
CA ILE A 44 1.03 11.45 -9.02
C ILE A 44 2.15 10.70 -8.30
N ASN A 45 3.39 10.84 -8.79
CA ASN A 45 4.54 10.16 -8.21
C ASN A 45 4.74 10.53 -6.74
N TYR A 46 4.87 11.82 -6.45
CA TYR A 46 5.18 12.26 -5.09
C TYR A 46 3.98 12.18 -4.16
N ALA A 47 2.76 12.38 -4.67
CA ALA A 47 1.55 12.19 -3.87
C ALA A 47 1.40 10.73 -3.43
N GLU A 48 1.61 9.78 -4.33
CA GLU A 48 1.55 8.36 -4.02
C GLU A 48 2.57 7.97 -2.95
N ILE A 49 3.83 8.40 -3.12
CA ILE A 49 4.90 8.08 -2.19
C ILE A 49 4.60 8.69 -0.81
N THR A 50 4.14 9.93 -0.77
CA THR A 50 3.83 10.62 0.48
C THR A 50 2.66 9.97 1.20
N ILE A 51 1.60 9.62 0.48
CA ILE A 51 0.45 8.91 1.05
C ILE A 51 0.88 7.55 1.60
N ARG A 52 1.80 6.88 0.95
CA ARG A 52 2.33 5.59 1.38
C ARG A 52 3.15 5.71 2.67
N LEU A 53 3.84 6.84 2.89
CA LEU A 53 4.62 7.08 4.10
C LEU A 53 3.74 7.15 5.35
N ILE A 54 2.54 7.68 5.25
CA ILE A 54 1.65 7.86 6.40
C ILE A 54 1.34 6.51 7.08
N PRO A 55 0.83 5.48 6.38
CA PRO A 55 0.63 4.18 7.01
C PRO A 55 1.93 3.49 7.40
N ALA A 56 3.04 3.72 6.68
CA ALA A 56 4.32 3.13 7.01
C ALA A 56 4.80 3.57 8.39
N ILE A 57 4.77 4.87 8.63
CA ILE A 57 5.14 5.45 9.93
C ILE A 57 4.15 4.99 11.01
N SER A 58 2.86 4.95 10.68
CA SER A 58 1.82 4.52 11.60
C SER A 58 2.00 3.08 12.04
N LEU A 59 2.38 2.18 11.15
CA LEU A 59 2.66 0.79 11.49
C LEU A 59 3.81 0.67 12.48
N ILE A 60 4.87 1.46 12.27
CA ILE A 60 6.02 1.46 13.18
C ILE A 60 5.64 2.00 14.55
N LEU A 61 4.96 3.14 14.59
CA LEU A 61 4.58 3.78 15.85
C LEU A 61 3.57 2.95 16.65
N TYR A 62 2.65 2.30 15.98
CA TYR A 62 1.61 1.50 16.64
C TYR A 62 2.07 0.08 16.97
N SER A 63 3.23 -0.34 16.50
CA SER A 63 3.70 -1.73 16.62
C SER A 63 3.64 -2.26 18.06
N GLU A 64 4.04 -1.45 19.04
CA GLU A 64 4.05 -1.84 20.46
C GLU A 64 2.64 -2.08 21.01
N PHE A 65 1.64 -1.44 20.43
CA PHE A 65 0.25 -1.53 20.87
C PHE A 65 -0.55 -2.57 20.11
N SER A 66 0.04 -3.15 19.05
CA SER A 66 -0.62 -4.18 18.25
C SER A 66 -0.48 -5.55 18.88
N LYS A 67 -1.30 -6.50 18.40
CA LYS A 67 -1.23 -7.89 18.86
C LYS A 67 0.00 -8.62 18.33
N PHE A 68 0.56 -8.15 17.21
CA PHE A 68 1.76 -8.71 16.59
C PHE A 68 2.77 -7.60 16.30
N PRO A 69 3.50 -7.12 17.35
CA PRO A 69 4.41 -5.97 17.20
C PRO A 69 5.47 -6.15 16.13
N GLU A 70 6.04 -7.35 16.03
CA GLU A 70 7.12 -7.62 15.07
C GLU A 70 6.63 -7.55 13.64
N ALA A 71 5.43 -8.06 13.36
CA ALA A 71 4.84 -7.98 12.04
C ALA A 71 4.62 -6.53 11.62
N PHE A 72 4.07 -5.70 12.49
CA PHE A 72 3.86 -4.28 12.23
C PHE A 72 5.17 -3.54 12.01
N LYS A 73 6.19 -3.83 12.82
CA LYS A 73 7.52 -3.24 12.65
C LYS A 73 8.11 -3.59 11.30
N ILE A 74 8.11 -4.87 10.94
CA ILE A 74 8.71 -5.34 9.70
C ILE A 74 8.01 -4.71 8.49
N PHE A 75 6.68 -4.77 8.44
CA PHE A 75 5.92 -4.18 7.33
C PHE A 75 6.09 -2.67 7.26
N GLY A 76 6.06 -2.00 8.41
CA GLY A 76 6.25 -0.56 8.45
C GLY A 76 7.61 -0.14 7.94
N TRP A 77 8.68 -0.82 8.36
CA TRP A 77 10.03 -0.53 7.88
C TRP A 77 10.21 -0.83 6.40
N ILE A 78 9.65 -1.93 5.91
CA ILE A 78 9.68 -2.26 4.48
C ILE A 78 9.01 -1.15 3.67
N MET A 79 7.82 -0.72 4.07
CA MET A 79 7.10 0.35 3.39
C MET A 79 7.85 1.68 3.45
N LEU A 80 8.43 2.00 4.62
CA LEU A 80 9.19 3.23 4.80
C LEU A 80 10.43 3.25 3.90
N ILE A 81 11.22 2.19 3.93
CA ILE A 81 12.45 2.09 3.14
C ILE A 81 12.13 2.14 1.65
N THR A 82 11.13 1.38 1.18
CA THR A 82 10.74 1.40 -0.23
C THR A 82 10.24 2.77 -0.67
N SER A 83 9.52 3.48 0.19
CA SER A 83 9.06 4.84 -0.11
C SER A 83 10.22 5.82 -0.23
N LEU A 84 11.20 5.73 0.68
CA LEU A 84 12.40 6.58 0.63
C LEU A 84 13.22 6.31 -0.63
N ILE A 85 13.34 5.05 -1.02
CA ILE A 85 14.01 4.67 -2.28
C ILE A 85 13.30 5.33 -3.47
N LEU A 86 11.97 5.32 -3.48
CA LEU A 86 11.20 5.92 -4.57
C LEU A 86 11.37 7.44 -4.66
N TYR A 87 11.66 8.13 -3.55
CA TYR A 87 11.99 9.56 -3.61
C TYR A 87 13.31 9.82 -4.32
N VAL A 88 14.27 8.91 -4.17
CA VAL A 88 15.60 9.04 -4.79
C VAL A 88 15.56 8.59 -6.26
N VAL A 89 14.74 7.60 -6.58
CA VAL A 89 14.63 7.07 -7.95
C VAL A 89 13.94 8.11 -8.84
N PRO A 90 14.49 8.38 -10.06
CA PRO A 90 13.84 9.30 -10.99
C PRO A 90 12.42 8.85 -11.33
N ARG A 91 11.51 9.81 -11.43
CA ARG A 91 10.10 9.55 -11.75
C ARG A 91 9.94 8.70 -13.01
N LYS A 92 10.70 8.99 -14.03
CA LYS A 92 10.64 8.26 -15.31
C LYS A 92 10.96 6.78 -15.13
N THR A 93 11.93 6.46 -14.27
CA THR A 93 12.31 5.08 -13.97
C THR A 93 11.18 4.37 -13.20
N HIS A 94 10.60 5.03 -12.21
CA HIS A 94 9.47 4.50 -11.46
C HIS A 94 8.28 4.22 -12.37
N HIS A 95 7.93 5.17 -13.23
CA HIS A 95 6.83 5.01 -14.18
C HIS A 95 7.08 3.88 -15.16
N LYS A 96 8.31 3.78 -15.69
CA LYS A 96 8.70 2.71 -16.60
C LYS A 96 8.57 1.34 -15.94
N PHE A 97 8.98 1.22 -14.68
CA PHE A 97 8.82 -0.01 -13.91
C PHE A 97 7.35 -0.37 -13.72
N SER A 98 6.51 0.61 -13.40
CA SER A 98 5.07 0.40 -13.23
C SER A 98 4.39 -0.03 -14.52
N MET A 99 4.76 0.58 -15.64
CA MET A 99 4.25 0.20 -16.97
C MET A 99 4.65 -1.23 -17.32
N LYS A 100 5.89 -1.59 -17.09
CA LYS A 100 6.39 -2.95 -17.35
C LYS A 100 5.68 -3.97 -16.46
N SER A 101 5.50 -3.65 -15.18
CA SER A 101 4.79 -4.52 -14.24
C SER A 101 3.33 -4.73 -14.68
N ALA A 102 2.67 -3.65 -15.12
CA ALA A 102 1.29 -3.74 -15.62
C ALA A 102 1.19 -4.59 -16.90
N ASP A 103 2.20 -4.53 -17.76
CA ASP A 103 2.24 -5.35 -18.98
C ASP A 103 2.44 -6.84 -18.68
N ILE A 104 3.22 -7.16 -17.64
CA ILE A 104 3.46 -8.54 -17.21
C ILE A 104 2.24 -9.11 -16.48
N LEU A 105 1.59 -8.31 -15.64
CA LEU A 105 0.47 -8.75 -14.82
C LEU A 105 -0.83 -8.77 -15.63
N LYS A 106 -1.29 -9.98 -15.96
CA LYS A 106 -2.59 -10.18 -16.62
C LYS A 106 -3.71 -9.87 -15.62
N PRO A 107 -4.91 -9.52 -16.10
CA PRO A 107 -6.05 -9.25 -15.20
C PRO A 107 -6.33 -10.39 -14.22
N ILE A 108 -6.17 -11.65 -14.63
CA ILE A 108 -6.38 -12.80 -13.74
C ILE A 108 -5.43 -12.80 -12.55
N TYR A 109 -4.21 -12.27 -12.70
CA TYR A 109 -3.25 -12.20 -11.61
C TYR A 109 -3.71 -11.22 -10.53
N PHE A 110 -4.34 -10.12 -10.90
CA PHE A 110 -4.94 -9.20 -9.93
C PHE A 110 -6.05 -9.89 -9.13
N GLN A 111 -6.86 -10.73 -9.80
CA GLN A 111 -7.90 -11.50 -9.11
C GLN A 111 -7.30 -12.52 -8.14
N LEU A 112 -6.19 -13.15 -8.51
CA LEU A 112 -5.49 -14.11 -7.64
C LEU A 112 -4.82 -13.44 -6.44
N ILE A 113 -4.41 -12.17 -6.57
CA ILE A 113 -3.79 -11.39 -5.51
C ILE A 113 -4.84 -10.81 -4.55
N SER A 114 -6.06 -10.59 -5.02
CA SER A 114 -7.12 -9.94 -4.22
C SER A 114 -7.36 -10.57 -2.84
N PRO A 115 -7.34 -11.91 -2.65
CA PRO A 115 -7.50 -12.49 -1.32
C PRO A 115 -6.43 -12.03 -0.33
N PHE A 116 -5.21 -11.80 -0.81
CA PHE A 116 -4.12 -11.29 0.04
C PHE A 116 -4.39 -9.86 0.50
N ALA A 117 -4.98 -9.01 -0.37
CA ALA A 117 -5.37 -7.66 0.02
C ALA A 117 -6.44 -7.70 1.12
N PHE A 118 -7.45 -8.57 0.98
CA PHE A 118 -8.46 -8.77 2.03
C PHE A 118 -7.83 -9.25 3.33
N LEU A 119 -6.93 -10.21 3.25
CA LEU A 119 -6.26 -10.77 4.41
C LEU A 119 -5.43 -9.71 5.14
N PHE A 120 -4.58 -8.97 4.41
CA PHE A 120 -3.73 -7.94 5.02
C PHE A 120 -4.56 -6.80 5.60
N GLY A 121 -5.58 -6.34 4.88
CA GLY A 121 -6.48 -5.29 5.38
C GLY A 121 -7.20 -5.72 6.64
N GLY A 122 -7.75 -6.92 6.65
CA GLY A 122 -8.42 -7.50 7.81
C GLY A 122 -7.49 -7.68 8.99
N LEU A 123 -6.27 -8.16 8.76
CA LEU A 123 -5.28 -8.33 9.82
C LEU A 123 -4.85 -7.00 10.44
N ILE A 124 -4.67 -5.97 9.63
CA ILE A 124 -4.32 -4.63 10.12
C ILE A 124 -5.43 -4.09 11.01
N ILE A 125 -6.68 -4.19 10.57
CA ILE A 125 -7.83 -3.74 11.36
C ILE A 125 -7.94 -4.53 12.66
N TYR A 126 -7.84 -5.86 12.59
CA TYR A 126 -7.92 -6.73 13.77
C TYR A 126 -6.85 -6.41 14.80
N ASN A 127 -5.61 -6.19 14.35
CA ASN A 127 -4.51 -5.88 15.25
C ASN A 127 -4.58 -4.47 15.82
N THR A 128 -5.36 -3.59 15.20
CA THR A 128 -5.52 -2.21 15.64
C THR A 128 -6.70 -2.06 16.61
N LEU A 129 -7.66 -2.96 16.56
CA LEU A 129 -8.78 -2.97 17.49
C LEU A 129 -8.36 -3.59 18.82
#